data_641c410b53a66209425c42252ba57e20
#
_entry.id   641c410b53a66209425c42252ba57e20
#
_cell.length_a   1.000
_cell.length_b   1.000
_cell.length_c   1.000
_cell.angle_alpha   90.00
_cell.angle_beta   90.00
_cell.angle_gamma   90.00
#
_symmetry.space_group_name_H-M   'P 1'
#
loop_
_entity.id
_entity.type
_entity.pdbx_description
1 polymer ?
#
loop_
_entity_poly.entity_id
_entity_poly.type
_entity_poly.pdbx_seq_one_letter_code
_entity_poly.pdbx_strand_id
1 'polypeptide(L)'
;MGFDNILRRGLGARLCVALASAFACAACVVAPTLDETRLVELSHVVDSAAPLAPGVAPFALAISQAPPGEPWQASARLDAPDRSGAYLQAPHAFADGRRAVDELAPSQWIAPIRVIDVARACEGDRNYRASVEDLRAHERLHGRIQPQSAVLVRTGWDGRWSTAERYFGTGPDQRPNFPGLDPALARELVARRVEIVGIDAPDIDGGYGIDQASSRALAAANIPVLGNLAGLAALPPRGATLIAAPLKLRGAPTSPARVFAALP
;
A
#
# COMPACT_ATOMS: atom_id res chain seq x y z
N MET A 1 -66.99 -30.78 62.47
CA MET A 1 -68.08 -30.25 61.67
C MET A 1 -67.42 -29.83 60.34
N GLY A 2 -67.54 -30.49 59.30
CA GLY A 2 -68.56 -31.25 58.65
C GLY A 2 -68.25 -31.07 57.19
N PHE A 3 -68.08 -32.18 56.57
CA PHE A 3 -68.63 -32.65 55.32
C PHE A 3 -68.13 -31.97 54.05
N ASP A 4 -67.40 -32.69 53.28
CA ASP A 4 -67.80 -33.71 52.31
C ASP A 4 -68.03 -33.15 50.86
N ASN A 5 -67.27 -33.70 50.03
CA ASN A 5 -67.71 -34.47 48.84
C ASN A 5 -67.90 -33.68 47.54
N ILE A 6 -67.41 -34.07 46.52
CA ILE A 6 -67.63 -35.15 45.58
C ILE A 6 -67.32 -34.68 44.15
N LEU A 7 -66.49 -35.46 43.52
CA LEU A 7 -66.61 -36.02 42.19
C LEU A 7 -66.39 -35.19 40.89
N ARG A 8 -65.30 -35.53 40.24
CA ARG A 8 -65.27 -36.24 38.97
C ARG A 8 -65.44 -35.45 37.68
N ARG A 9 -64.54 -35.80 36.85
CA ARG A 9 -64.51 -35.79 35.35
C ARG A 9 -63.84 -34.55 34.76
N GLY A 10 -62.96 -34.65 33.94
CA GLY A 10 -62.39 -35.75 33.14
C GLY A 10 -61.59 -35.16 32.00
N LEU A 11 -60.72 -35.91 31.60
CA LEU A 11 -60.12 -35.96 30.29
C LEU A 11 -59.57 -34.67 29.63
N GLY A 12 -58.34 -34.74 29.28
CA GLY A 12 -57.84 -33.99 28.20
C GLY A 12 -56.38 -33.52 28.35
N ALA A 13 -55.50 -34.44 28.74
CA ALA A 13 -54.08 -34.22 28.48
C ALA A 13 -53.83 -34.22 26.98
N ARG A 14 -53.72 -33.07 26.37
CA ARG A 14 -53.05 -32.89 25.08
C ARG A 14 -51.69 -32.29 25.32
N LEU A 15 -50.74 -33.19 25.44
CA LEU A 15 -49.31 -32.89 25.40
C LEU A 15 -48.97 -32.34 24.01
N CYS A 16 -48.98 -31.05 23.86
CA CYS A 16 -48.37 -30.42 22.70
C CYS A 16 -46.85 -30.40 22.89
N VAL A 17 -46.20 -31.46 22.44
CA VAL A 17 -44.74 -31.45 22.23
C VAL A 17 -44.48 -30.50 21.05
N ALA A 18 -44.16 -29.27 21.37
CA ALA A 18 -43.60 -28.36 20.36
C ALA A 18 -42.17 -28.81 20.07
N LEU A 19 -41.98 -29.58 19.00
CA LEU A 19 -40.67 -29.76 18.38
C LEU A 19 -40.22 -28.40 17.87
N ALA A 20 -39.43 -27.70 18.69
CA ALA A 20 -38.62 -26.59 18.21
C ALA A 20 -37.53 -27.18 17.34
N SER A 21 -37.78 -27.27 16.03
CA SER A 21 -36.77 -27.52 15.02
C SER A 21 -35.80 -26.34 15.03
N ALA A 22 -34.72 -26.47 15.80
CA ALA A 22 -33.57 -25.59 15.70
C ALA A 22 -32.94 -25.82 14.32
N PHE A 23 -33.34 -25.04 13.34
CA PHE A 23 -32.55 -24.83 12.12
C PHE A 23 -31.28 -24.16 12.57
N ALA A 24 -30.26 -24.95 12.91
CA ALA A 24 -28.88 -24.49 12.93
C ALA A 24 -28.52 -24.12 11.51
N CYS A 25 -28.70 -22.84 11.17
CA CYS A 25 -28.13 -22.25 9.99
C CYS A 25 -26.61 -22.31 10.19
N ALA A 26 -25.99 -23.38 9.76
CA ALA A 26 -24.55 -23.45 9.58
C ALA A 26 -24.22 -22.44 8.49
N ALA A 27 -24.08 -21.17 8.88
CA ALA A 27 -23.40 -20.21 8.06
C ALA A 27 -22.00 -20.80 7.84
N CYS A 28 -21.77 -21.43 6.69
CA CYS A 28 -20.42 -21.65 6.21
C CYS A 28 -19.74 -20.30 6.22
N VAL A 29 -18.99 -19.99 7.25
CA VAL A 29 -18.01 -18.92 7.24
C VAL A 29 -16.94 -19.40 6.26
N VAL A 30 -17.16 -19.09 4.98
CA VAL A 30 -16.10 -19.21 4.01
C VAL A 30 -15.05 -18.21 4.48
N ALA A 31 -13.96 -18.70 5.02
CA ALA A 31 -12.82 -17.88 5.31
C ALA A 31 -12.49 -17.09 4.02
N PRO A 32 -12.27 -15.78 4.09
CA PRO A 32 -11.92 -15.02 2.91
C PRO A 32 -10.59 -15.56 2.38
N THR A 33 -10.66 -16.43 1.40
CA THR A 33 -9.48 -16.88 0.64
C THR A 33 -9.10 -15.70 -0.24
N LEU A 34 -7.88 -15.20 -0.08
CA LEU A 34 -7.29 -14.28 -1.04
C LEU A 34 -7.21 -15.04 -2.37
N ASP A 35 -8.04 -14.65 -3.32
CA ASP A 35 -8.00 -15.18 -4.66
C ASP A 35 -6.78 -14.57 -5.37
N GLU A 36 -5.79 -15.39 -5.70
CA GLU A 36 -4.56 -14.96 -6.36
C GLU A 36 -4.83 -14.24 -7.68
N THR A 37 -5.91 -14.59 -8.37
CA THR A 37 -6.33 -13.93 -9.63
C THR A 37 -6.79 -12.49 -9.43
N ARG A 38 -7.04 -12.10 -8.18
CA ARG A 38 -7.43 -10.75 -7.79
C ARG A 38 -6.30 -9.94 -7.16
N LEU A 39 -5.08 -10.48 -7.14
CA LEU A 39 -3.90 -9.77 -6.66
C LEU A 39 -3.16 -9.14 -7.83
N VAL A 40 -2.81 -7.87 -7.67
CA VAL A 40 -1.95 -7.12 -8.59
C VAL A 40 -0.63 -6.84 -7.90
N GLU A 41 0.48 -7.27 -8.50
CA GLU A 41 1.82 -6.94 -8.03
C GLU A 41 2.12 -5.46 -8.31
N LEU A 42 2.54 -4.73 -7.30
CA LEU A 42 2.89 -3.32 -7.38
C LEU A 42 4.38 -3.05 -7.12
N SER A 43 5.20 -4.10 -7.17
CA SER A 43 6.66 -4.02 -7.01
C SER A 43 7.38 -4.41 -8.28
N HIS A 44 8.50 -3.75 -8.54
CA HIS A 44 9.43 -4.19 -9.57
C HIS A 44 10.25 -5.40 -9.12
N VAL A 45 10.67 -6.24 -10.07
CA VAL A 45 11.75 -7.19 -9.83
C VAL A 45 13.04 -6.39 -9.63
N VAL A 46 13.81 -6.75 -8.61
CA VAL A 46 15.07 -6.08 -8.27
C VAL A 46 16.23 -7.02 -8.55
N ASP A 47 17.18 -6.56 -9.34
CA ASP A 47 18.44 -7.22 -9.64
C ASP A 47 19.59 -6.19 -9.71
N SER A 48 20.76 -6.62 -10.14
CA SER A 48 21.94 -5.74 -10.27
C SER A 48 21.78 -4.61 -11.30
N ALA A 49 20.77 -4.69 -12.18
CA ALA A 49 20.46 -3.66 -13.18
C ALA A 49 19.34 -2.71 -12.72
N ALA A 50 18.76 -2.93 -11.52
CA ALA A 50 17.71 -2.07 -10.97
C ALA A 50 18.20 -0.60 -10.90
N PRO A 51 17.39 0.37 -11.34
CA PRO A 51 17.77 1.76 -11.31
C PRO A 51 17.94 2.25 -9.87
N LEU A 52 19.12 2.81 -9.58
CA LEU A 52 19.45 3.44 -8.31
C LEU A 52 19.84 4.90 -8.55
N ALA A 53 19.63 5.73 -7.54
CA ALA A 53 20.02 7.13 -7.61
C ALA A 53 21.54 7.28 -7.79
N PRO A 54 22.01 8.31 -8.50
CA PRO A 54 23.44 8.56 -8.66
C PRO A 54 24.18 8.61 -7.32
N GLY A 55 25.32 7.89 -7.23
CA GLY A 55 26.14 7.84 -6.02
C GLY A 55 25.68 6.85 -4.94
N VAL A 56 24.56 6.15 -5.14
CA VAL A 56 24.12 5.08 -4.24
C VAL A 56 24.87 3.79 -4.57
N ALA A 57 25.24 3.03 -3.52
CA ALA A 57 25.89 1.72 -3.66
C ALA A 57 25.02 0.76 -4.49
N PRO A 58 25.63 -0.09 -5.34
CA PRO A 58 24.88 -1.01 -6.17
C PRO A 58 24.17 -2.08 -5.35
N PHE A 59 23.03 -2.55 -5.85
CA PHE A 59 22.37 -3.75 -5.35
C PHE A 59 23.23 -4.98 -5.64
N ALA A 60 23.49 -5.81 -4.63
CA ALA A 60 24.24 -7.05 -4.77
C ALA A 60 23.51 -8.23 -4.11
N LEU A 61 23.35 -9.30 -4.87
CA LEU A 61 22.80 -10.57 -4.40
C LEU A 61 23.80 -11.68 -4.73
N ALA A 62 24.45 -12.22 -3.72
CA ALA A 62 25.35 -13.35 -3.83
C ALA A 62 24.62 -14.64 -3.44
N ILE A 63 24.47 -15.57 -4.40
CA ILE A 63 23.82 -16.86 -4.17
C ILE A 63 24.90 -17.92 -4.09
N SER A 64 24.85 -18.74 -3.04
CA SER A 64 25.69 -19.92 -2.83
C SER A 64 24.83 -21.17 -2.89
N GLN A 65 25.31 -22.21 -3.55
CA GLN A 65 24.64 -23.50 -3.71
C GLN A 65 25.49 -24.64 -3.13
N ALA A 66 24.84 -25.71 -2.70
CA ALA A 66 25.52 -26.91 -2.25
C ALA A 66 26.42 -27.48 -3.36
N PRO A 67 27.59 -28.08 -3.00
CA PRO A 67 28.47 -28.75 -3.97
C PRO A 67 27.74 -29.92 -4.69
N PRO A 68 28.20 -30.27 -5.90
CA PRO A 68 27.65 -31.43 -6.60
C PRO A 68 27.79 -32.71 -5.76
N GLY A 69 26.70 -33.48 -5.63
CA GLY A 69 26.66 -34.73 -4.85
C GLY A 69 26.13 -34.58 -3.44
N GLU A 70 25.97 -33.37 -2.94
CA GLU A 70 25.31 -33.10 -1.67
C GLU A 70 23.79 -32.80 -1.86
N PRO A 71 22.97 -32.96 -0.80
CA PRO A 71 21.57 -32.54 -0.84
C PRO A 71 21.44 -31.06 -1.25
N TRP A 72 20.49 -30.79 -2.16
CA TRP A 72 20.29 -29.42 -2.66
C TRP A 72 19.99 -28.43 -1.54
N GLN A 73 20.83 -27.40 -1.43
CA GLN A 73 20.64 -26.27 -0.55
C GLN A 73 21.17 -25.01 -1.23
N ALA A 74 20.42 -23.94 -1.18
CA ALA A 74 20.87 -22.62 -1.62
C ALA A 74 20.70 -21.61 -0.47
N SER A 75 21.68 -20.71 -0.38
CA SER A 75 21.64 -19.56 0.53
C SER A 75 21.97 -18.29 -0.23
N ALA A 76 21.59 -17.15 0.31
CA ALA A 76 21.88 -15.86 -0.31
C ALA A 76 22.32 -14.84 0.72
N ARG A 77 23.25 -13.96 0.31
CA ARG A 77 23.56 -12.71 0.99
C ARG A 77 23.07 -11.56 0.14
N LEU A 78 22.24 -10.70 0.74
CA LEU A 78 21.73 -9.48 0.13
C LEU A 78 22.45 -8.27 0.73
N ASP A 79 22.99 -7.43 -0.16
CA ASP A 79 23.48 -6.08 0.17
C ASP A 79 22.74 -5.10 -0.75
N ALA A 80 21.88 -4.30 -0.18
CA ALA A 80 20.93 -3.50 -0.93
C ALA A 80 20.66 -2.15 -0.27
N PRO A 81 20.69 -1.06 -1.02
CA PRO A 81 20.15 0.22 -0.56
C PRO A 81 18.68 0.10 -0.15
N ASP A 82 18.27 0.88 0.81
CA ASP A 82 16.92 0.86 1.40
C ASP A 82 15.79 1.22 0.43
N ARG A 83 16.13 1.85 -0.71
CA ARG A 83 15.20 2.20 -1.81
C ARG A 83 15.41 1.35 -3.06
N SER A 84 15.96 0.15 -2.91
CA SER A 84 16.04 -0.83 -4.00
C SER A 84 14.67 -1.43 -4.27
N GLY A 85 14.09 -1.18 -5.44
CA GLY A 85 12.71 -1.56 -5.75
C GLY A 85 11.68 -0.70 -5.05
N ALA A 86 10.45 -1.21 -4.93
CA ALA A 86 9.42 -0.56 -4.14
C ALA A 86 9.88 -0.44 -2.68
N TYR A 87 9.60 0.69 -2.06
CA TYR A 87 10.03 0.96 -0.69
C TYR A 87 8.95 1.70 0.10
N LEU A 88 8.99 1.53 1.41
CA LEU A 88 8.22 2.34 2.35
C LEU A 88 9.17 3.28 3.10
N GLN A 89 8.88 4.57 3.03
CA GLN A 89 9.54 5.62 3.78
C GLN A 89 8.69 6.00 4.99
N ALA A 90 9.21 5.77 6.18
CA ALA A 90 8.55 6.12 7.42
C ALA A 90 8.61 7.63 7.68
N PRO A 91 7.70 8.20 8.46
CA PRO A 91 7.73 9.61 8.86
C PRO A 91 9.04 10.07 9.50
N HIS A 92 9.71 9.17 10.23
CA HIS A 92 11.02 9.44 10.84
C HIS A 92 12.09 9.91 9.84
N ALA A 93 11.95 9.56 8.56
CA ALA A 93 12.90 9.98 7.51
C ALA A 93 12.99 11.51 7.35
N PHE A 94 11.91 12.24 7.62
CA PHE A 94 11.83 13.70 7.40
C PHE A 94 11.32 14.50 8.60
N ALA A 95 10.99 13.83 9.71
CA ALA A 95 10.53 14.50 10.92
C ALA A 95 11.06 13.77 12.16
N ASP A 96 11.89 14.45 12.93
CA ASP A 96 12.43 13.93 14.18
C ASP A 96 11.31 13.60 15.18
N GLY A 97 11.50 12.54 15.96
CA GLY A 97 10.50 12.04 16.91
C GLY A 97 9.23 11.46 16.30
N ARG A 98 9.17 11.27 14.97
CA ARG A 98 8.09 10.57 14.29
C ARG A 98 8.39 9.10 14.16
N ARG A 99 7.38 8.30 13.80
CA ARG A 99 7.46 6.84 13.73
C ARG A 99 8.50 6.36 12.72
N ALA A 100 9.35 5.43 13.14
CA ALA A 100 10.21 4.63 12.28
C ALA A 100 9.43 3.44 11.69
N VAL A 101 10.05 2.70 10.76
CA VAL A 101 9.39 1.60 10.05
C VAL A 101 8.81 0.55 10.99
N ASP A 102 9.54 0.15 12.04
CA ASP A 102 9.11 -0.87 13.00
C ASP A 102 7.99 -0.43 13.95
N GLU A 103 7.72 0.87 14.01
CA GLU A 103 6.69 1.49 14.85
C GLU A 103 5.38 1.75 14.10
N LEU A 104 5.36 1.54 12.76
CA LEU A 104 4.15 1.71 11.95
C LEU A 104 3.12 0.63 12.26
N ALA A 105 1.87 1.04 12.49
CA ALA A 105 0.76 0.12 12.65
C ALA A 105 0.37 -0.52 11.30
N PRO A 106 -0.16 -1.76 11.28
CA PRO A 106 -0.63 -2.40 10.05
C PRO A 106 -1.62 -1.57 9.23
N SER A 107 -2.48 -0.78 9.85
CA SER A 107 -3.40 0.14 9.17
C SER A 107 -2.67 1.17 8.29
N GLN A 108 -1.40 1.49 8.59
CA GLN A 108 -0.61 2.46 7.84
C GLN A 108 0.01 1.87 6.55
N TRP A 109 -0.14 0.57 6.32
CA TRP A 109 0.33 -0.08 5.11
C TRP A 109 -0.63 -1.16 4.57
N ILE A 110 -1.83 -1.31 5.21
CA ILE A 110 -2.98 -2.04 4.68
C ILE A 110 -4.17 -1.10 4.71
N ALA A 111 -4.63 -0.61 3.54
CA ALA A 111 -5.67 0.40 3.47
C ALA A 111 -6.44 0.39 2.13
N PRO A 112 -7.68 0.89 2.07
CA PRO A 112 -8.43 1.04 0.83
C PRO A 112 -7.74 2.00 -0.13
N ILE A 113 -7.57 1.59 -1.39
CA ILE A 113 -6.86 2.37 -2.43
C ILE A 113 -7.78 3.43 -3.07
N ARG A 114 -7.16 4.59 -3.35
CA ARG A 114 -7.63 5.63 -4.27
C ARG A 114 -6.49 5.95 -5.24
N VAL A 115 -6.72 5.84 -6.54
CA VAL A 115 -5.71 6.12 -7.56
C VAL A 115 -6.00 7.47 -8.22
N ILE A 116 -5.13 8.46 -7.99
CA ILE A 116 -5.14 9.72 -8.74
C ILE A 116 -4.27 9.51 -9.98
N ASP A 117 -4.88 9.50 -11.15
CA ASP A 117 -4.20 9.24 -12.42
C ASP A 117 -3.82 10.55 -13.12
N VAL A 118 -2.52 10.80 -13.22
CA VAL A 118 -1.94 11.97 -13.90
C VAL A 118 -0.97 11.56 -15.02
N ALA A 119 -0.99 10.29 -15.44
CA ALA A 119 -0.04 9.77 -16.42
C ALA A 119 -0.02 10.57 -17.73
N ARG A 120 -1.19 10.98 -18.23
CA ARG A 120 -1.29 11.79 -19.44
C ARG A 120 -0.62 13.16 -19.30
N ALA A 121 -0.72 13.80 -18.14
CA ALA A 121 -0.03 15.07 -17.88
C ALA A 121 1.48 14.87 -17.82
N CYS A 122 1.93 13.77 -17.22
CA CYS A 122 3.35 13.40 -17.14
C CYS A 122 3.99 13.04 -18.49
N GLU A 123 3.21 12.63 -19.51
CA GLU A 123 3.71 12.43 -20.87
C GLU A 123 4.17 13.75 -21.51
N GLY A 124 3.46 14.84 -21.23
CA GLY A 124 3.77 16.18 -21.75
C GLY A 124 4.80 16.95 -20.92
N ASP A 125 4.87 16.67 -19.63
CA ASP A 125 5.79 17.32 -18.69
C ASP A 125 6.40 16.29 -17.73
N ARG A 126 7.68 15.99 -17.91
CA ARG A 126 8.43 15.05 -17.06
C ARG A 126 8.53 15.48 -15.59
N ASN A 127 8.40 16.78 -15.33
CA ASN A 127 8.44 17.37 -13.99
C ASN A 127 7.05 17.70 -13.43
N TYR A 128 6.01 17.13 -14.07
CA TYR A 128 4.64 17.35 -13.62
C TYR A 128 4.50 17.05 -12.14
N ARG A 129 3.82 17.94 -11.44
CA ARG A 129 3.49 17.76 -10.03
C ARG A 129 1.99 17.58 -9.89
N ALA A 130 1.59 16.38 -9.46
CA ALA A 130 0.18 16.13 -9.16
C ALA A 130 -0.34 17.18 -8.19
N SER A 131 -1.46 17.80 -8.52
CA SER A 131 -1.98 19.02 -7.90
C SER A 131 -3.28 18.79 -7.13
N VAL A 132 -3.72 19.81 -6.41
CA VAL A 132 -5.04 19.83 -5.75
C VAL A 132 -6.17 19.74 -6.78
N GLU A 133 -5.97 20.26 -7.98
CA GLU A 133 -6.93 20.19 -9.09
C GLU A 133 -7.11 18.75 -9.58
N ASP A 134 -6.04 17.95 -9.65
CA ASP A 134 -6.10 16.53 -9.98
C ASP A 134 -6.86 15.75 -8.92
N LEU A 135 -6.61 16.04 -7.64
CA LEU A 135 -7.39 15.48 -6.53
C LEU A 135 -8.87 15.80 -6.68
N ARG A 136 -9.22 17.06 -6.93
CA ARG A 136 -10.61 17.50 -7.11
C ARG A 136 -11.26 16.86 -8.34
N ALA A 137 -10.50 16.68 -9.43
CA ALA A 137 -10.94 15.99 -10.62
C ALA A 137 -11.26 14.52 -10.32
N HIS A 138 -10.37 13.82 -9.61
CA HIS A 138 -10.60 12.46 -9.14
C HIS A 138 -11.86 12.38 -8.26
N GLU A 139 -12.00 13.29 -7.28
CA GLU A 139 -13.14 13.28 -6.36
C GLU A 139 -14.49 13.55 -7.05
N ARG A 140 -14.52 14.39 -8.08
CA ARG A 140 -15.75 14.60 -8.88
C ARG A 140 -16.24 13.34 -9.59
N LEU A 141 -15.31 12.50 -10.06
CA LEU A 141 -15.64 11.30 -10.84
C LEU A 141 -15.86 10.07 -9.94
N HIS A 142 -15.12 9.95 -8.85
CA HIS A 142 -15.02 8.72 -8.06
C HIS A 142 -15.46 8.88 -6.62
N GLY A 143 -15.92 10.09 -6.24
CA GLY A 143 -16.31 10.42 -4.88
C GLY A 143 -15.13 10.80 -3.99
N ARG A 144 -15.44 11.51 -2.90
CA ARG A 144 -14.47 12.06 -1.96
C ARG A 144 -13.56 10.98 -1.38
N ILE A 145 -12.27 11.28 -1.26
CA ILE A 145 -11.30 10.44 -0.56
C ILE A 145 -11.66 10.41 0.93
N GLN A 146 -11.87 9.22 1.46
CA GLN A 146 -12.21 9.00 2.86
C GLN A 146 -10.96 8.97 3.73
N PRO A 147 -11.05 9.33 5.02
CA PRO A 147 -9.97 9.08 5.97
C PRO A 147 -9.52 7.62 5.95
N GLN A 148 -8.26 7.37 6.33
CA GLN A 148 -7.65 6.03 6.35
C GLN A 148 -7.54 5.35 4.97
N SER A 149 -7.65 6.11 3.88
CA SER A 149 -7.38 5.61 2.53
C SER A 149 -5.89 5.65 2.21
N ALA A 150 -5.43 4.70 1.39
CA ALA A 150 -4.17 4.78 0.67
C ALA A 150 -4.39 5.59 -0.62
N VAL A 151 -3.65 6.67 -0.82
CA VAL A 151 -3.71 7.46 -2.05
C VAL A 151 -2.49 7.16 -2.90
N LEU A 152 -2.70 6.52 -4.05
CA LEU A 152 -1.64 6.21 -5.01
C LEU A 152 -1.73 7.16 -6.19
N VAL A 153 -0.62 7.82 -6.52
CA VAL A 153 -0.51 8.73 -7.68
C VAL A 153 0.13 7.97 -8.82
N ARG A 154 -0.66 7.72 -9.87
CA ARG A 154 -0.18 7.09 -11.09
C ARG A 154 0.36 8.15 -12.04
N THR A 155 1.64 8.10 -12.32
CA THR A 155 2.33 8.97 -13.26
C THR A 155 2.69 8.25 -14.57
N GLY A 156 2.62 6.91 -14.59
CA GLY A 156 3.09 6.06 -15.70
C GLY A 156 4.61 6.00 -15.78
N TRP A 157 5.31 6.44 -14.73
CA TRP A 157 6.76 6.50 -14.70
C TRP A 157 7.42 5.12 -14.55
N ASP A 158 6.70 4.15 -13.97
CA ASP A 158 7.11 2.76 -13.83
C ASP A 158 7.57 2.12 -15.16
N GLY A 159 7.00 2.51 -16.28
CA GLY A 159 7.45 2.11 -17.61
C GLY A 159 8.89 2.53 -17.98
N ARG A 160 9.56 3.33 -17.13
CA ARG A 160 10.95 3.78 -17.31
C ARG A 160 11.96 3.02 -16.47
N TRP A 161 11.54 2.03 -15.70
CA TRP A 161 12.36 1.25 -14.75
C TRP A 161 13.58 0.54 -15.37
N SER A 162 13.74 0.53 -16.67
CA SER A 162 14.76 -0.26 -17.36
C SER A 162 16.22 0.18 -17.10
N THR A 163 16.48 1.45 -16.85
CA THR A 163 17.83 2.00 -16.55
C THR A 163 17.73 3.22 -15.63
N ALA A 164 18.78 3.45 -14.85
CA ALA A 164 18.86 4.61 -13.95
C ALA A 164 18.74 5.94 -14.74
N GLU A 165 19.37 6.04 -15.92
CA GLU A 165 19.30 7.21 -16.78
C GLU A 165 17.87 7.53 -17.24
N ARG A 166 17.10 6.53 -17.65
CA ARG A 166 15.71 6.73 -18.05
C ARG A 166 14.80 7.01 -16.86
N TYR A 167 15.05 6.33 -15.73
CA TYR A 167 14.19 6.38 -14.55
C TYR A 167 14.38 7.67 -13.76
N PHE A 168 15.62 8.06 -13.46
CA PHE A 168 15.89 9.33 -12.77
C PHE A 168 15.89 10.52 -13.73
N GLY A 169 16.24 10.30 -14.99
CA GLY A 169 16.25 11.32 -16.03
C GLY A 169 17.15 12.51 -15.66
N THR A 170 18.38 12.56 -16.15
CA THR A 170 19.19 13.75 -15.99
C THR A 170 18.76 14.82 -17.00
N GLY A 171 18.28 15.96 -16.49
CA GLY A 171 18.08 17.16 -17.32
C GLY A 171 19.40 17.79 -17.76
N PRO A 172 19.37 18.85 -18.59
CA PRO A 172 20.57 19.57 -19.02
C PRO A 172 21.40 20.13 -17.85
N ASP A 173 20.77 20.37 -16.71
CA ASP A 173 21.36 20.87 -15.47
C ASP A 173 21.88 19.75 -14.53
N GLN A 174 21.96 18.52 -15.03
CA GLN A 174 22.37 17.32 -14.28
C GLN A 174 21.49 16.98 -13.08
N ARG A 175 20.29 17.55 -12.99
CA ARG A 175 19.33 17.24 -11.94
C ARG A 175 18.42 16.10 -12.36
N PRO A 176 17.95 15.27 -11.40
CA PRO A 176 16.90 14.31 -11.65
C PRO A 176 15.64 14.99 -12.22
N ASN A 177 14.99 14.32 -13.15
CA ASN A 177 13.88 14.87 -13.92
C ASN A 177 12.75 13.81 -14.00
N PHE A 178 11.89 13.79 -12.98
CA PHE A 178 10.77 12.86 -12.87
C PHE A 178 9.60 13.51 -12.09
N PRO A 179 8.35 13.03 -12.28
CA PRO A 179 7.18 13.63 -11.69
C PRO A 179 7.10 13.42 -10.17
N GLY A 180 6.28 14.21 -9.52
CA GLY A 180 6.03 14.13 -8.07
C GLY A 180 4.71 14.77 -7.66
N LEU A 181 4.57 15.12 -6.38
CA LEU A 181 3.44 15.82 -5.82
C LEU A 181 3.77 17.31 -5.58
N ASP A 182 2.78 18.15 -5.81
CA ASP A 182 2.81 19.51 -5.31
C ASP A 182 2.65 19.51 -3.77
N PRO A 183 3.42 20.32 -3.03
CA PRO A 183 3.27 20.41 -1.57
C PRO A 183 1.87 20.83 -1.09
N ALA A 184 1.10 21.55 -1.91
CA ALA A 184 -0.28 21.85 -1.59
C ALA A 184 -1.17 20.60 -1.63
N LEU A 185 -0.94 19.68 -2.58
CA LEU A 185 -1.63 18.39 -2.60
C LEU A 185 -1.26 17.56 -1.36
N ALA A 186 0.01 17.50 -0.97
CA ALA A 186 0.42 16.77 0.23
C ALA A 186 -0.31 17.29 1.47
N ARG A 187 -0.42 18.60 1.65
CA ARG A 187 -1.20 19.23 2.76
C ARG A 187 -2.70 18.90 2.69
N GLU A 188 -3.28 18.87 1.50
CA GLU A 188 -4.69 18.47 1.32
C GLU A 188 -4.91 16.99 1.68
N LEU A 189 -3.97 16.10 1.38
CA LEU A 189 -4.05 14.69 1.78
C LEU A 189 -3.93 14.54 3.30
N VAL A 190 -3.06 15.32 3.95
CA VAL A 190 -3.01 15.42 5.42
C VAL A 190 -4.36 15.85 6.00
N ALA A 191 -4.99 16.90 5.44
CA ALA A 191 -6.30 17.38 5.88
C ALA A 191 -7.41 16.31 5.71
N ARG A 192 -7.29 15.42 4.74
CA ARG A 192 -8.19 14.28 4.53
C ARG A 192 -7.89 13.09 5.45
N ARG A 193 -6.82 13.15 6.23
CA ARG A 193 -6.39 12.06 7.12
C ARG A 193 -6.20 10.75 6.38
N VAL A 194 -5.51 10.80 5.24
CA VAL A 194 -5.11 9.59 4.52
C VAL A 194 -4.10 8.80 5.34
N GLU A 195 -4.04 7.49 5.14
CA GLU A 195 -3.17 6.61 5.94
C GLU A 195 -1.77 6.49 5.36
N ILE A 196 -1.66 6.49 4.03
CA ILE A 196 -0.42 6.35 3.30
C ILE A 196 -0.55 7.00 1.92
N VAL A 197 0.55 7.51 1.38
CA VAL A 197 0.62 8.06 0.03
C VAL A 197 1.66 7.29 -0.77
N GLY A 198 1.37 6.95 -2.03
CA GLY A 198 2.31 6.22 -2.89
C GLY A 198 2.42 6.84 -4.28
N ILE A 199 3.53 6.54 -4.97
CA ILE A 199 3.81 6.98 -6.34
C ILE A 199 4.60 5.93 -7.12
N ASP A 200 4.40 5.85 -8.42
CA ASP A 200 5.15 5.01 -9.36
C ASP A 200 6.41 5.68 -9.94
N ALA A 201 6.95 6.67 -9.22
CA ALA A 201 8.16 7.41 -9.54
C ALA A 201 9.22 7.23 -8.43
N PRO A 202 10.50 7.67 -8.66
CA PRO A 202 11.59 7.50 -7.69
C PRO A 202 11.34 8.10 -6.32
N ASP A 203 10.66 9.24 -6.26
CA ASP A 203 10.39 9.97 -5.03
C ASP A 203 9.10 10.79 -5.17
N ILE A 204 8.44 11.04 -4.03
CA ILE A 204 7.17 11.79 -4.01
C ILE A 204 7.35 13.29 -4.26
N ASP A 205 8.53 13.85 -3.98
CA ASP A 205 8.81 15.27 -4.19
C ASP A 205 9.18 15.62 -5.63
N GLY A 206 9.38 14.60 -6.50
CA GLY A 206 9.79 14.79 -7.90
C GLY A 206 11.26 15.20 -8.04
N GLY A 207 11.79 15.13 -9.25
CA GLY A 207 13.22 15.37 -9.53
C GLY A 207 13.72 16.76 -9.13
N TYR A 208 12.86 17.77 -9.11
CA TYR A 208 13.20 19.15 -8.71
C TYR A 208 12.80 19.47 -7.25
N GLY A 209 12.35 18.50 -6.46
CA GLY A 209 11.93 18.69 -5.07
C GLY A 209 13.08 18.82 -4.08
N ILE A 210 13.93 19.85 -4.23
CA ILE A 210 15.16 20.03 -3.43
C ILE A 210 14.86 20.18 -1.92
N ASP A 211 13.78 20.82 -1.57
CA ASP A 211 13.36 21.06 -0.18
C ASP A 211 12.55 19.93 0.43
N GLN A 212 12.16 18.94 -0.39
CA GLN A 212 11.37 17.77 0.01
C GLN A 212 10.10 18.14 0.79
N ALA A 213 9.43 19.19 0.33
CA ALA A 213 8.32 19.81 1.04
C ALA A 213 7.09 18.90 1.16
N SER A 214 6.82 18.05 0.16
CA SER A 214 5.71 17.09 0.22
C SER A 214 6.00 15.97 1.22
N SER A 215 7.21 15.39 1.20
CA SER A 215 7.66 14.39 2.18
C SER A 215 7.62 14.94 3.60
N ARG A 216 8.12 16.16 3.83
CA ARG A 216 8.10 16.81 5.15
C ARG A 216 6.69 17.05 5.66
N ALA A 217 5.77 17.50 4.79
CA ALA A 217 4.39 17.73 5.19
C ALA A 217 3.68 16.44 5.63
N LEU A 218 3.87 15.34 4.88
CA LEU A 218 3.31 14.04 5.23
C LEU A 218 3.96 13.46 6.49
N ALA A 219 5.29 13.53 6.60
CA ALA A 219 6.03 13.05 7.76
C ALA A 219 5.61 13.75 9.06
N ALA A 220 5.45 15.07 9.04
CA ALA A 220 4.96 15.85 10.18
C ALA A 220 3.58 15.38 10.69
N ALA A 221 2.76 14.79 9.81
CA ALA A 221 1.45 14.21 10.12
C ALA A 221 1.48 12.70 10.41
N ASN A 222 2.67 12.08 10.52
CA ASN A 222 2.86 10.62 10.65
C ASN A 222 2.28 9.79 9.48
N ILE A 223 2.27 10.32 8.27
CA ILE A 223 1.82 9.62 7.06
C ILE A 223 3.05 9.08 6.33
N PRO A 224 3.22 7.75 6.22
CA PRO A 224 4.29 7.13 5.46
C PRO A 224 4.08 7.29 3.94
N VAL A 225 5.17 7.08 3.19
CA VAL A 225 5.17 7.17 1.72
C VAL A 225 5.66 5.86 1.11
N LEU A 226 5.08 5.48 -0.03
CA LEU A 226 5.58 4.41 -0.91
C LEU A 226 6.16 5.04 -2.17
N GLY A 227 7.35 4.63 -2.55
CA GLY A 227 7.98 5.02 -3.81
C GLY A 227 8.32 3.81 -4.68
N ASN A 228 8.70 4.07 -5.92
CA ASN A 228 9.05 3.04 -6.89
C ASN A 228 7.94 1.99 -7.09
N LEU A 229 6.67 2.40 -7.04
CA LEU A 229 5.57 1.47 -7.30
C LEU A 229 5.52 1.10 -8.79
N ALA A 230 4.96 -0.06 -9.09
CA ALA A 230 4.73 -0.56 -10.44
C ALA A 230 3.25 -0.90 -10.66
N GLY A 231 2.84 -1.06 -11.92
CA GLY A 231 1.56 -1.66 -12.26
C GLY A 231 0.31 -0.88 -11.85
N LEU A 232 0.42 0.39 -11.47
CA LEU A 232 -0.73 1.19 -11.05
C LEU A 232 -1.80 1.34 -12.15
N ALA A 233 -1.41 1.12 -13.41
CA ALA A 233 -2.34 1.13 -14.56
C ALA A 233 -3.39 0.01 -14.51
N ALA A 234 -3.11 -1.08 -13.80
CA ALA A 234 -4.04 -2.21 -13.65
C ALA A 234 -5.09 -1.98 -12.55
N LEU A 235 -4.94 -0.92 -11.75
CA LEU A 235 -5.84 -0.66 -10.64
C LEU A 235 -7.07 0.15 -11.04
N PRO A 236 -8.25 -0.19 -10.51
CA PRO A 236 -9.40 0.69 -10.60
C PRO A 236 -9.16 1.97 -9.78
N PRO A 237 -9.84 3.08 -10.11
CA PRO A 237 -9.70 4.35 -9.37
C PRO A 237 -10.03 4.24 -7.88
N ARG A 238 -10.80 3.20 -7.49
CA ARG A 238 -11.21 2.90 -6.11
C ARG A 238 -11.61 1.44 -5.95
N GLY A 239 -11.65 0.96 -4.70
CA GLY A 239 -12.22 -0.35 -4.34
C GLY A 239 -11.17 -1.43 -4.12
N ALA A 240 -9.96 -1.29 -4.62
CA ALA A 240 -8.85 -2.18 -4.27
C ALA A 240 -8.32 -1.90 -2.85
N THR A 241 -7.65 -2.87 -2.26
CA THR A 241 -6.99 -2.76 -0.96
C THR A 241 -5.48 -2.87 -1.14
N LEU A 242 -4.72 -1.90 -0.62
CA LEU A 242 -3.27 -1.92 -0.56
C LEU A 242 -2.79 -2.92 0.50
N ILE A 243 -1.73 -3.64 0.19
CA ILE A 243 -0.95 -4.45 1.12
C ILE A 243 0.53 -4.14 0.83
N ALA A 244 1.19 -3.39 1.70
CA ALA A 244 2.60 -3.06 1.59
C ALA A 244 3.36 -3.69 2.76
N ALA A 245 4.27 -4.62 2.50
CA ALA A 245 4.97 -5.38 3.53
C ALA A 245 6.46 -4.94 3.62
N PRO A 246 6.80 -3.93 4.44
CA PRO A 246 8.18 -3.55 4.69
C PRO A 246 8.87 -4.55 5.62
N LEU A 247 10.19 -4.63 5.54
CA LEU A 247 10.97 -5.33 6.56
C LEU A 247 10.86 -4.56 7.89
N LYS A 248 10.62 -5.27 8.99
CA LYS A 248 10.52 -4.66 10.33
C LYS A 248 11.91 -4.36 10.91
N LEU A 249 12.54 -3.32 10.38
CA LEU A 249 13.87 -2.87 10.78
C LEU A 249 13.77 -1.81 11.88
N ARG A 250 14.38 -2.08 13.03
CA ARG A 250 14.31 -1.18 14.20
C ARG A 250 14.92 0.18 13.89
N GLY A 251 14.16 1.23 14.11
CA GLY A 251 14.60 2.62 13.93
C GLY A 251 14.86 3.02 12.48
N ALA A 252 14.58 2.16 11.50
CA ALA A 252 14.87 2.48 10.11
C ALA A 252 13.95 3.59 9.58
N PRO A 253 14.50 4.59 8.87
CA PRO A 253 13.73 5.64 8.22
C PRO A 253 13.03 5.14 6.95
N THR A 254 13.58 4.12 6.30
CA THR A 254 13.09 3.55 5.04
C THR A 254 13.34 2.04 5.03
N SER A 255 12.52 1.31 4.30
CA SER A 255 12.70 -0.13 4.11
C SER A 255 12.23 -0.55 2.72
N PRO A 256 12.93 -1.46 2.03
CA PRO A 256 12.36 -2.16 0.91
C PRO A 256 11.03 -2.80 1.30
N ALA A 257 10.08 -2.82 0.39
CA ALA A 257 8.76 -3.40 0.61
C ALA A 257 8.30 -4.18 -0.60
N ARG A 258 7.60 -5.30 -0.36
CA ARG A 258 6.80 -5.92 -1.40
C ARG A 258 5.37 -5.42 -1.30
N VAL A 259 4.84 -4.93 -2.41
CA VAL A 259 3.57 -4.20 -2.44
C VAL A 259 2.60 -4.86 -3.40
N PHE A 260 1.37 -5.08 -2.93
CA PHE A 260 0.28 -5.66 -3.71
C PHE A 260 -0.97 -4.80 -3.60
N ALA A 261 -1.87 -4.98 -4.55
CA ALA A 261 -3.26 -4.58 -4.42
C ALA A 261 -4.18 -5.80 -4.54
N ALA A 262 -5.11 -5.96 -3.61
CA ALA A 262 -6.22 -6.88 -3.75
C ALA A 262 -7.39 -6.15 -4.43
N LEU A 263 -7.81 -6.64 -5.60
CA LEU A 263 -8.95 -6.10 -6.36
C LEU A 263 -10.29 -6.39 -5.66
N PRO A 264 -11.31 -5.57 -5.87
CA PRO A 264 -12.63 -5.72 -5.27
C PRO A 264 -13.39 -6.97 -5.74
#